data_f6742a986a79c17fd47483dc8882f516
#
_entry.id   f6742a986a79c17fd47483dc8882f516
#
_cell.length_a   1.000
_cell.length_b   1.000
_cell.length_c   1.000
_cell.angle_alpha   90.00
_cell.angle_beta   90.00
_cell.angle_gamma   90.00
#
_symmetry.space_group_name_H-M   'P 1'
#
loop_
_entity.id
_entity.type
_entity.pdbx_description
1 polymer ?
#
loop_
_entity_poly.entity_id
_entity_poly.type
_entity_poly.pdbx_seq_one_letter_code
_entity_poly.pdbx_strand_id
1 'polypeptide(L)'
;MLYSSDMCMTESISKDQLKETLNEYVIIDVREPDEIENGIIENSRNMPLGLAIRNAKKGNIEELRDRKICVYCASGYRGNIAADELAKAGFSAVNLKGGYMAWTG
;
A
#
# COMPACT_ATOMS: atom_id res chain seq x y z
N MET A 1 2.16 21.14 13.56
CA MET A 1 2.23 20.79 13.29
C MET A 1 1.98 20.13 13.18
N LEU A 2 1.75 20.25 13.05
CA LEU A 2 1.50 19.72 12.71
C LEU A 2 1.36 18.98 12.51
N TYR A 3 1.14 18.86 12.31
CA TYR A 3 1.10 18.11 11.83
C TYR A 3 0.82 17.36 11.68
N SER A 4 0.52 17.63 11.80
CA SER A 4 0.36 17.01 11.42
C SER A 4 0.08 16.20 11.01
N SER A 5 -0.21 16.46 10.98
CA SER A 5 -0.37 15.90 10.37
C SER A 5 -0.44 15.40 9.77
N ASP A 6 -0.37 15.88 9.50
CA ASP A 6 -0.17 15.61 8.82
C ASP A 6 -0.19 14.88 8.48
N MET A 7 0.05 14.72 8.69
CA MET A 7 0.08 13.96 8.52
C MET A 7 -0.65 13.05 8.07
N CYS A 8 -1.13 13.02 8.47
CA CYS A 8 -2.04 12.12 7.93
C CYS A 8 -2.44 12.48 6.62
N MET A 9 -1.54 12.71 5.89
CA MET A 9 -1.68 13.17 4.55
C MET A 9 -1.70 12.02 3.56
N THR A 10 -1.64 10.79 4.06
CA THR A 10 -1.69 9.61 3.22
C THR A 10 -3.09 9.45 2.66
N GLU A 11 -3.19 9.29 1.34
CA GLU A 11 -4.47 9.05 0.70
C GLU A 11 -4.87 7.61 0.88
N SER A 12 -6.17 7.37 0.95
CA SER A 12 -6.68 6.02 1.05
C SER A 12 -7.79 5.81 0.03
N ILE A 13 -8.03 4.54 -0.27
CA ILE A 13 -9.06 4.14 -1.23
C ILE A 13 -9.92 3.08 -0.56
N SER A 14 -11.23 3.12 -0.81
CA SER A 14 -12.14 2.12 -0.25
C SER A 14 -12.05 0.83 -1.04
N LYS A 15 -12.51 -0.28 -0.44
CA LYS A 15 -12.50 -1.55 -1.16
C LYS A 15 -13.38 -1.49 -2.41
N ASP A 16 -14.50 -0.79 -2.34
CA ASP A 16 -15.38 -0.70 -3.50
C ASP A 16 -14.74 0.07 -4.64
N GLN A 17 -14.06 1.17 -4.30
CA GLN A 17 -13.34 1.94 -5.31
C GLN A 17 -12.22 1.13 -5.93
N LEU A 18 -11.48 0.38 -5.11
CA LEU A 18 -10.39 -0.44 -5.62
C LEU A 18 -10.93 -1.54 -6.53
N LYS A 19 -12.04 -2.18 -6.16
CA LYS A 19 -12.61 -3.24 -7.01
C LYS A 19 -12.98 -2.72 -8.38
N GLU A 20 -13.46 -1.47 -8.45
CA GLU A 20 -13.85 -0.87 -9.72
C GLU A 20 -12.64 -0.47 -10.57
N THR A 21 -11.49 -0.28 -9.95
CA THR A 21 -10.30 0.24 -10.65
C THR A 21 -9.10 -0.69 -10.47
N LEU A 22 -9.36 -1.96 -10.20
CA LEU A 22 -8.30 -2.91 -9.83
C LEU A 22 -7.15 -2.94 -10.85
N ASN A 23 -7.48 -2.88 -12.13
CA ASN A 23 -6.49 -2.97 -13.19
C ASN A 23 -5.64 -1.71 -13.34
N GLU A 24 -6.01 -0.62 -12.65
CA GLU A 24 -5.26 0.64 -12.72
C GLU A 24 -4.12 0.70 -11.72
N TYR A 25 -4.07 -0.25 -10.79
CA TYR A 25 -3.11 -0.20 -9.70
C TYR A 25 -2.14 -1.37 -9.72
N VAL A 26 -0.91 -1.07 -9.31
CA VAL A 26 0.02 -2.10 -8.86
C VAL A 26 -0.30 -2.29 -7.39
N ILE A 27 -0.66 -3.49 -6.99
CA ILE A 27 -1.12 -3.76 -5.62
C ILE A 27 -0.01 -4.43 -4.85
N ILE A 28 0.36 -3.84 -3.73
CA ILE A 28 1.46 -4.33 -2.90
C ILE A 28 0.95 -4.69 -1.51
N ASP A 29 1.15 -5.95 -1.14
CA ASP A 29 0.79 -6.47 0.17
C ASP A 29 2.00 -6.28 1.07
N VAL A 30 1.86 -5.42 2.09
CA VAL A 30 2.99 -5.13 2.98
C VAL A 30 2.95 -5.95 4.27
N ARG A 31 2.15 -7.02 4.28
CA ARG A 31 2.13 -7.97 5.40
C ARG A 31 3.36 -8.86 5.35
N GLU A 32 3.63 -9.54 6.45
CA GLU A 32 4.72 -10.51 6.47
C GLU A 32 4.34 -11.79 5.72
N PRO A 33 5.31 -12.56 5.23
CA PRO A 33 5.00 -13.74 4.42
C PRO A 33 4.08 -14.75 5.08
N ASP A 34 4.17 -14.93 6.39
CA ASP A 34 3.30 -15.90 7.07
C ASP A 34 1.85 -15.42 7.13
N GLU A 35 1.61 -14.12 7.03
CA GLU A 35 0.25 -13.61 7.06
C GLU A 35 -0.49 -13.83 5.75
N ILE A 36 0.23 -14.01 4.64
CA ILE A 36 -0.42 -14.14 3.33
C ILE A 36 -0.80 -15.57 2.98
N GLU A 37 -0.49 -16.53 3.84
CA GLU A 37 -0.77 -17.93 3.56
C GLU A 37 -2.26 -18.22 3.41
N ASN A 38 -3.12 -17.40 4.03
CA ASN A 38 -4.56 -17.60 4.00
C ASN A 38 -5.27 -16.78 2.94
N GLY A 39 -4.51 -16.09 2.10
CA GLY A 39 -5.13 -15.36 1.00
C GLY A 39 -4.49 -14.02 0.74
N ILE A 40 -4.65 -13.56 -0.49
CA ILE A 40 -4.14 -12.26 -0.94
C ILE A 40 -5.17 -11.62 -1.86
N ILE A 41 -5.01 -10.33 -2.13
CA ILE A 41 -5.78 -9.70 -3.18
C ILE A 41 -5.17 -10.14 -4.50
N GLU A 42 -6.02 -10.46 -5.46
CA GLU A 42 -5.60 -10.97 -6.76
C GLU A 42 -4.52 -10.07 -7.37
N ASN A 43 -3.46 -10.70 -7.86
CA ASN A 43 -2.33 -10.05 -8.53
C ASN A 43 -1.49 -9.14 -7.64
N SER A 44 -1.68 -9.19 -6.32
CA SER A 44 -0.84 -8.40 -5.44
C SER A 44 0.56 -9.02 -5.32
N ARG A 45 1.53 -8.17 -5.03
CA ARG A 45 2.90 -8.58 -4.77
C ARG A 45 3.16 -8.45 -3.29
N ASN A 46 3.80 -9.44 -2.70
CA ASN A 46 4.15 -9.35 -1.28
C ASN A 46 5.48 -8.60 -1.15
N MET A 47 5.43 -7.49 -0.44
CA MET A 47 6.62 -6.70 -0.18
C MET A 47 6.47 -6.17 1.24
N PRO A 48 6.90 -6.94 2.24
CA PRO A 48 6.71 -6.55 3.65
C PRO A 48 7.14 -5.12 3.93
N LEU A 49 6.50 -4.49 4.90
CA LEU A 49 6.65 -3.06 5.15
C LEU A 49 8.10 -2.59 5.14
N GLY A 50 8.97 -3.25 5.87
CA GLY A 50 10.38 -2.84 5.93
C GLY A 50 11.06 -2.87 4.58
N LEU A 51 10.73 -3.91 3.80
CA LEU A 51 11.30 -4.05 2.46
C LEU A 51 10.74 -2.98 1.51
N ALA A 52 9.44 -2.69 1.62
CA ALA A 52 8.82 -1.67 0.78
C ALA A 52 9.48 -0.31 1.01
N ILE A 53 9.70 0.04 2.27
CA ILE A 53 10.34 1.30 2.61
C ILE A 53 11.76 1.34 2.07
N ARG A 54 12.50 0.25 2.27
CA ARG A 54 13.89 0.18 1.80
C ARG A 54 13.98 0.30 0.28
N ASN A 55 13.10 -0.43 -0.42
CA ASN A 55 13.11 -0.42 -1.88
C ASN A 55 12.80 0.97 -2.43
N ALA A 56 11.87 1.68 -1.80
CA ALA A 56 11.54 3.03 -2.23
C ALA A 56 12.72 3.97 -2.09
N LYS A 57 13.43 3.86 -0.96
CA LYS A 57 14.54 4.77 -0.67
C LYS A 57 15.78 4.47 -1.49
N LYS A 58 15.97 3.20 -1.88
CA LYS A 58 17.19 2.80 -2.60
C LYS A 58 17.02 2.73 -4.11
N GLY A 59 15.84 3.09 -4.62
CA GLY A 59 15.63 3.07 -6.06
C GLY A 59 15.44 1.69 -6.65
N ASN A 60 15.06 0.71 -5.84
CA ASN A 60 14.92 -0.66 -6.31
C ASN A 60 13.62 -0.93 -7.05
N ILE A 61 12.66 -0.01 -6.99
CA ILE A 61 11.36 -0.17 -7.65
C ILE A 61 11.07 1.02 -8.55
N GLU A 62 12.09 1.52 -9.24
CA GLU A 62 11.96 2.69 -10.10
C GLU A 62 10.94 2.50 -11.22
N GLU A 63 10.73 1.27 -11.65
CA GLU A 63 9.75 1.00 -12.69
C GLU A 63 8.32 1.32 -12.25
N LEU A 64 8.09 1.50 -10.95
CA LEU A 64 6.77 1.81 -10.44
C LEU A 64 6.50 3.31 -10.31
N ARG A 65 7.45 4.16 -10.66
CA ARG A 65 7.27 5.61 -10.51
C ARG A 65 6.15 6.16 -11.37
N ASP A 66 5.91 5.54 -12.52
CA ASP A 66 4.86 5.97 -13.42
C ASP A 66 3.55 5.25 -13.20
N ARG A 67 3.47 4.43 -12.16
CA ARG A 67 2.30 3.61 -11.91
C ARG A 67 1.56 4.08 -10.67
N LYS A 68 0.27 3.83 -10.65
CA LYS A 68 -0.53 4.05 -9.44
C LYS A 68 -0.36 2.82 -8.56
N ILE A 69 -0.01 3.05 -7.31
CA ILE A 69 0.27 1.97 -6.37
C ILE A 69 -0.79 1.97 -5.28
N CYS A 70 -1.33 0.79 -4.98
CA CYS A 70 -2.20 0.61 -3.83
C CYS A 70 -1.53 -0.39 -2.90
N VAL A 71 -1.26 0.04 -1.67
CA VAL A 71 -0.68 -0.87 -0.67
C VAL A 71 -1.75 -1.29 0.32
N TYR A 72 -1.58 -2.46 0.92
CA TYR A 72 -2.50 -2.90 1.96
C TYR A 72 -1.79 -3.78 2.98
N CYS A 73 -2.35 -3.81 4.19
CA CYS A 73 -1.92 -4.74 5.23
C CYS A 73 -3.18 -5.42 5.77
N ALA A 74 -3.13 -5.96 6.97
CA ALA A 74 -4.29 -6.66 7.54
C ALA A 74 -5.44 -5.70 7.84
N SER A 75 -5.16 -4.60 8.55
CA SER A 75 -6.21 -3.69 9.03
C SER A 75 -6.03 -2.23 8.59
N GLY A 76 -4.93 -1.90 7.94
CA GLY A 76 -4.71 -0.56 7.40
C GLY A 76 -3.56 0.20 8.02
N TYR A 77 -3.09 -0.18 9.20
CA TYR A 77 -2.05 0.58 9.90
C TYR A 77 -0.70 0.56 9.18
N ARG A 78 -0.19 -0.64 8.89
CA ARG A 78 1.10 -0.77 8.18
C ARG A 78 0.99 -0.24 6.77
N GLY A 79 -0.16 -0.45 6.13
CA GLY A 79 -0.39 0.06 4.78
C GLY A 79 -0.32 1.58 4.76
N ASN A 80 -0.84 2.23 5.80
CA ASN A 80 -0.79 3.68 5.88
C ASN A 80 0.66 4.16 5.96
N ILE A 81 1.49 3.47 6.75
CA ILE A 81 2.91 3.82 6.86
C ILE A 81 3.60 3.62 5.51
N ALA A 82 3.33 2.50 4.83
CA ALA A 82 3.96 2.20 3.55
C ALA A 82 3.58 3.24 2.51
N ALA A 83 2.29 3.60 2.43
CA ALA A 83 1.85 4.59 1.45
C ALA A 83 2.50 5.94 1.70
N ASP A 84 2.63 6.32 2.97
CA ASP A 84 3.25 7.59 3.33
C ASP A 84 4.73 7.61 2.91
N GLU A 85 5.46 6.52 3.20
CA GLU A 85 6.87 6.45 2.86
C GLU A 85 7.09 6.40 1.35
N LEU A 86 6.22 5.70 0.63
CA LEU A 86 6.29 5.69 -0.83
C LEU A 86 6.01 7.07 -1.40
N ALA A 87 5.01 7.76 -0.87
CA ALA A 87 4.69 9.10 -1.33
C ALA A 87 5.85 10.07 -1.08
N LYS A 88 6.50 9.95 0.08
CA LYS A 88 7.65 10.79 0.40
C LYS A 88 8.81 10.53 -0.57
N ALA A 89 8.90 9.32 -1.09
CA ALA A 89 9.95 8.97 -2.05
C ALA A 89 9.56 9.30 -3.50
N GLY A 90 8.39 9.90 -3.71
CA GLY A 90 7.97 10.37 -5.03
C GLY A 90 7.05 9.43 -5.80
N PHE A 91 6.56 8.38 -5.17
CA PHE A 91 5.63 7.44 -5.80
C PHE A 91 4.19 7.87 -5.59
N SER A 92 3.31 7.44 -6.51
CA SER A 92 1.88 7.69 -6.39
C SER A 92 1.25 6.51 -5.66
N ALA A 93 1.07 6.62 -4.36
CA ALA A 93 0.62 5.50 -3.53
C ALA A 93 -0.58 5.86 -2.68
N VAL A 94 -1.53 4.92 -2.59
CA VAL A 94 -2.68 5.04 -1.70
C VAL A 94 -2.74 3.77 -0.84
N ASN A 95 -3.43 3.86 0.29
CA ASN A 95 -3.62 2.75 1.21
C ASN A 95 -5.04 2.22 1.10
N LEU A 96 -5.21 0.92 1.05
CA LEU A 96 -6.55 0.32 1.07
C LEU A 96 -7.12 0.47 2.47
N LYS A 97 -8.20 1.25 2.57
CA LYS A 97 -8.84 1.52 3.85
C LYS A 97 -9.35 0.20 4.46
N GLY A 98 -8.96 -0.05 5.70
CA GLY A 98 -9.35 -1.27 6.40
C GLY A 98 -8.58 -2.51 6.01
N GLY A 99 -7.69 -2.42 5.03
CA GLY A 99 -6.81 -3.52 4.66
C GLY A 99 -7.50 -4.75 4.16
N TYR A 100 -6.82 -5.88 4.26
CA TYR A 100 -7.34 -7.14 3.78
C TYR A 100 -8.60 -7.56 4.52
N MET A 101 -8.74 -7.18 5.79
CA MET A 101 -9.94 -7.50 6.56
C MET A 101 -11.17 -6.86 5.94
N ALA A 102 -11.06 -5.62 5.47
CA ALA A 102 -12.17 -4.97 4.78
C ALA A 102 -12.43 -5.60 3.43
N TRP A 103 -11.36 -6.02 2.73
CA TRP A 103 -11.49 -6.61 1.40
C TRP A 103 -12.28 -7.89 1.42
N THR A 104 -12.07 -8.72 2.46
CA THR A 104 -12.75 -10.02 2.57
C THR A 104 -14.03 -9.96 3.39
N GLY A 105 -14.27 -8.86 4.06
CA GLY A 105 -15.43 -8.73 4.94
C GLY A 105 -16.76 -8.47 4.23
#